data_c0db5b0a9ded9ad4df625b0e9a614dfa
#
_entry.id   c0db5b0a9ded9ad4df625b0e9a614dfa
#
_cell.length_a   1.000
_cell.length_b   1.000
_cell.length_c   1.000
_cell.angle_alpha   90.00
_cell.angle_beta   90.00
_cell.angle_gamma   90.00
#
_symmetry.space_group_name_H-M   'P 1'
#
loop_
_entity.id
_entity.type
_entity.pdbx_description
1 polymer ?
#
loop_
_entity_poly.entity_id
_entity_poly.type
_entity_poly.pdbx_seq_one_letter_code
_entity_poly.pdbx_strand_id
1 'polypeptide(L)'
;MKRIFILLFPVLLLGQYREIPDVVTKVATAAAGFLKLETSARAIGMGGSFVASGRGVSGIPYNPASIGYIEKSEAYFSQVSYLAGITHGVLTYGTRMGPSNFAGLHLFYLDLSLIHI
;
A
#
# COMPACT_ATOMS: atom_id res chain seq x y z
N MET A 1 37.14 -2.61 -1.32
CA MET A 1 35.75 -3.08 -1.36
C MET A 1 34.75 -1.98 -1.66
N LYS A 2 34.91 -0.71 -1.27
CA LYS A 2 33.98 0.39 -1.56
C LYS A 2 33.83 0.78 -3.05
N ARG A 3 34.85 0.50 -3.89
CA ARG A 3 34.84 0.89 -5.31
C ARG A 3 34.05 -0.08 -6.21
N ILE A 4 33.83 -1.32 -5.79
CA ILE A 4 33.07 -2.33 -6.55
C ILE A 4 31.57 -2.01 -6.49
N PHE A 5 31.09 -1.42 -5.39
CA PHE A 5 29.68 -1.07 -5.23
C PHE A 5 29.23 0.06 -6.17
N ILE A 6 30.13 0.98 -6.51
CA ILE A 6 29.85 2.12 -7.40
C ILE A 6 29.73 1.66 -8.87
N LEU A 7 30.43 0.58 -9.25
CA LEU A 7 30.37 0.02 -10.60
C LEU A 7 29.15 -0.89 -10.82
N LEU A 8 28.61 -1.50 -9.79
CA LEU A 8 27.42 -2.37 -9.87
C LEU A 8 26.10 -1.57 -9.98
N PHE A 9 26.07 -0.35 -9.48
CA PHE A 9 24.87 0.48 -9.49
C PHE A 9 24.40 0.88 -10.92
N PRO A 10 25.27 1.33 -11.84
CA PRO A 10 24.84 1.63 -13.20
C PRO A 10 24.47 0.39 -14.02
N VAL A 11 25.05 -0.79 -13.71
CA VAL A 11 24.70 -2.05 -14.39
C VAL A 11 23.28 -2.50 -14.03
N LEU A 12 22.84 -2.27 -12.80
CA LEU A 12 21.47 -2.52 -12.38
C LEU A 12 20.44 -1.60 -13.07
N LEU A 13 20.85 -0.37 -13.40
CA LEU A 13 20.00 0.57 -14.13
C LEU A 13 19.86 0.24 -15.62
N LEU A 14 20.89 -0.34 -16.24
CA LEU A 14 20.84 -0.75 -17.65
C LEU A 14 19.97 -1.98 -17.90
N GLY A 15 19.74 -2.80 -16.89
CA GLY A 15 18.87 -3.99 -16.98
C GLY A 15 17.37 -3.69 -17.06
N GLN A 16 16.96 -2.42 -16.92
CA GLN A 16 15.55 -2.02 -16.93
C GLN A 16 15.04 -1.53 -18.29
N TYR A 17 15.92 -1.40 -19.27
CA TYR A 17 15.53 -1.07 -20.66
C TYR A 17 15.03 -2.34 -21.35
N ARG A 18 13.84 -2.76 -21.03
CA ARG A 18 13.12 -3.78 -21.78
C ARG A 18 12.34 -3.06 -22.86
N GLU A 19 12.52 -3.46 -24.11
CA GLU A 19 11.76 -2.94 -25.24
C GLU A 19 10.27 -2.91 -24.90
N ILE A 20 9.71 -1.71 -24.88
CA ILE A 20 8.26 -1.53 -24.68
C ILE A 20 7.62 -1.94 -26.00
N PRO A 21 6.71 -2.93 -26.03
CA PRO A 21 6.05 -3.31 -27.26
C PRO A 21 5.32 -2.10 -27.86
N ASP A 22 5.49 -1.90 -29.16
CA ASP A 22 4.92 -0.77 -29.91
C ASP A 22 3.38 -0.73 -29.90
N VAL A 23 2.75 -1.83 -29.52
CA VAL A 23 1.30 -1.96 -29.33
C VAL A 23 0.98 -1.96 -27.84
N VAL A 24 0.93 -0.80 -27.25
CA VAL A 24 0.36 -0.62 -25.92
C VAL A 24 -1.16 -0.62 -26.06
N THR A 25 -1.77 -1.79 -25.90
CA THR A 25 -3.21 -1.84 -25.63
C THR A 25 -3.46 -1.03 -24.37
N LYS A 26 -4.27 0.02 -24.47
CA LYS A 26 -4.60 0.92 -23.34
C LYS A 26 -5.37 0.26 -22.19
N VAL A 27 -5.42 -1.05 -22.15
CA VAL A 27 -5.99 -1.85 -21.08
C VAL A 27 -4.96 -1.89 -19.96
N ALA A 28 -5.30 -1.34 -18.81
CA ALA A 28 -4.46 -1.22 -17.61
C ALA A 28 -3.32 -0.17 -17.70
N THR A 29 -3.54 0.95 -18.35
CA THR A 29 -2.56 2.07 -18.43
C THR A 29 -2.32 2.78 -17.09
N ALA A 30 -3.15 2.54 -16.07
CA ALA A 30 -2.92 3.03 -14.72
C ALA A 30 -2.29 1.93 -13.86
N ALA A 31 -0.99 1.74 -13.99
CA ALA A 31 -0.24 0.92 -13.05
C ALA A 31 -0.53 1.40 -11.63
N ALA A 32 -0.74 0.45 -10.71
CA ALA A 32 -1.00 0.76 -9.30
C ALA A 32 -2.31 1.54 -9.02
N GLY A 33 -3.30 1.52 -9.93
CA GLY A 33 -4.62 2.11 -9.67
C GLY A 33 -5.29 1.56 -8.40
N PHE A 34 -4.98 0.33 -8.02
CA PHE A 34 -5.44 -0.29 -6.78
C PHE A 34 -4.98 0.44 -5.50
N LEU A 35 -3.87 1.18 -5.55
CA LEU A 35 -3.39 1.99 -4.42
C LEU A 35 -4.29 3.20 -4.11
N LYS A 36 -5.20 3.53 -5.02
CA LYS A 36 -6.19 4.58 -4.79
C LYS A 36 -7.46 4.06 -4.12
N LEU A 37 -7.56 2.75 -3.93
CA LEU A 37 -8.71 2.16 -3.24
C LEU A 37 -8.62 2.48 -1.75
N GLU A 38 -9.70 3.04 -1.23
CA GLU A 38 -9.79 3.39 0.18
C GLU A 38 -9.87 2.13 1.04
N THR A 39 -9.06 2.09 2.08
CA THR A 39 -8.90 0.91 2.94
C THR A 39 -9.69 1.00 4.24
N SER A 40 -10.29 2.15 4.52
CA SER A 40 -10.99 2.43 5.76
C SER A 40 -12.38 2.98 5.50
N ALA A 41 -13.41 2.38 6.10
CA ALA A 41 -14.77 2.91 6.04
C ALA A 41 -14.86 4.35 6.56
N ARG A 42 -14.05 4.70 7.57
CA ARG A 42 -13.96 6.06 8.08
C ARG A 42 -13.38 7.02 7.04
N ALA A 43 -12.33 6.62 6.32
CA ALA A 43 -11.74 7.44 5.26
C ALA A 43 -12.72 7.65 4.11
N ILE A 44 -13.47 6.60 3.72
CA ILE A 44 -14.53 6.70 2.72
C ILE A 44 -15.58 7.72 3.15
N GLY A 45 -16.07 7.63 4.40
CA GLY A 45 -17.04 8.58 4.95
C GLY A 45 -16.54 10.02 5.02
N MET A 46 -15.21 10.23 5.05
CA MET A 46 -14.55 11.53 5.04
C MET A 46 -14.11 11.98 3.63
N GLY A 47 -14.56 11.28 2.59
CA GLY A 47 -14.18 11.58 1.21
C GLY A 47 -12.67 11.43 0.94
N GLY A 48 -11.99 10.49 1.59
CA GLY A 48 -10.55 10.27 1.46
C GLY A 48 -9.67 11.21 2.30
N SER A 49 -10.25 12.15 3.04
CA SER A 49 -9.51 13.14 3.83
C SER A 49 -9.00 12.56 5.16
N PHE A 50 -8.22 11.48 5.11
CA PHE A 50 -7.79 10.73 6.29
C PHE A 50 -6.30 10.85 6.61
N VAL A 51 -5.48 11.41 5.71
CA VAL A 51 -4.02 11.50 5.84
C VAL A 51 -3.57 12.21 7.12
N ALA A 52 -4.24 13.30 7.48
CA ALA A 52 -3.90 14.08 8.65
C ALA A 52 -4.68 13.69 9.91
N SER A 53 -5.85 13.04 9.75
CA SER A 53 -6.74 12.68 10.85
C SER A 53 -6.59 11.22 11.30
N GLY A 54 -5.98 10.38 10.48
CA GLY A 54 -5.72 8.98 10.81
C GLY A 54 -4.73 8.84 11.96
N ARG A 55 -5.09 8.05 12.97
CA ARG A 55 -4.25 7.77 14.13
C ARG A 55 -4.19 6.28 14.37
N GLY A 56 -3.04 5.83 14.93
CA GLY A 56 -2.82 4.42 15.18
C GLY A 56 -2.69 3.60 13.90
N VAL A 57 -2.97 2.30 13.99
CA VAL A 57 -2.78 1.37 12.86
C VAL A 57 -3.76 1.60 11.70
N SER A 58 -4.93 2.14 11.97
CA SER A 58 -5.92 2.44 10.91
C SER A 58 -5.46 3.59 9.98
N GLY A 59 -4.56 4.43 10.45
CA GLY A 59 -3.99 5.54 9.68
C GLY A 59 -2.79 5.15 8.83
N ILE A 60 -2.13 4.02 9.10
CA ILE A 60 -0.88 3.59 8.44
C ILE A 60 -1.00 3.56 6.90
N PRO A 61 -2.09 3.06 6.29
CA PRO A 61 -2.24 3.06 4.83
C PRO A 61 -2.19 4.45 4.19
N TYR A 62 -2.55 5.47 4.95
CA TYR A 62 -2.64 6.86 4.49
C TYR A 62 -1.41 7.67 4.88
N ASN A 63 -0.91 7.44 6.07
CA ASN A 63 0.25 8.12 6.64
C ASN A 63 0.97 7.20 7.63
N PRO A 64 2.13 6.64 7.26
CA PRO A 64 2.88 5.75 8.14
C PRO A 64 3.24 6.38 9.50
N ALA A 65 3.35 7.71 9.59
CA ALA A 65 3.64 8.38 10.85
C ALA A 65 2.51 8.25 11.89
N SER A 66 1.31 7.84 11.46
CA SER A 66 0.17 7.57 12.35
C SER A 66 0.47 6.47 13.39
N ILE A 67 1.46 5.61 13.13
CA ILE A 67 1.92 4.58 14.07
C ILE A 67 2.43 5.20 15.39
N GLY A 68 2.93 6.44 15.35
CA GLY A 68 3.39 7.16 16.53
C GLY A 68 2.32 7.42 17.60
N TYR A 69 1.04 7.25 17.25
CA TYR A 69 -0.08 7.41 18.20
C TYR A 69 -0.46 6.11 18.92
N ILE A 70 0.23 5.00 18.65
CA ILE A 70 -0.04 3.71 19.31
C ILE A 70 0.54 3.74 20.74
N GLU A 71 -0.27 3.42 21.73
CA GLU A 71 0.20 3.35 23.12
C GLU A 71 0.93 2.04 23.43
N LYS A 72 0.39 0.92 22.99
CA LYS A 72 0.96 -0.44 23.20
C LYS A 72 1.01 -1.23 21.90
N SER A 73 -0.07 -1.92 21.60
CA SER A 73 -0.23 -2.70 20.37
C SER A 73 -1.66 -2.56 19.88
N GLU A 74 -1.81 -2.43 18.57
CA GLU A 74 -3.10 -2.31 17.92
C GLU A 74 -3.14 -3.21 16.70
N ALA A 75 -4.33 -3.71 16.37
CA ALA A 75 -4.59 -4.42 15.13
C ALA A 75 -5.81 -3.79 14.46
N TYR A 76 -5.78 -3.70 13.15
CA TYR A 76 -6.87 -3.18 12.33
C TYR A 76 -7.12 -4.10 11.15
N PHE A 77 -8.38 -4.45 10.95
CA PHE A 77 -8.84 -5.20 9.81
C PHE A 77 -9.97 -4.44 9.13
N SER A 78 -9.94 -4.38 7.81
CA SER A 78 -11.01 -3.83 7.00
C SER A 78 -11.17 -4.65 5.73
N GLN A 79 -12.41 -4.88 5.34
CA GLN A 79 -12.77 -5.52 4.09
C GLN A 79 -13.86 -4.72 3.41
N VAL A 80 -13.69 -4.48 2.13
CA VAL A 80 -14.64 -3.74 1.29
C VAL A 80 -14.98 -4.59 0.08
N SER A 81 -16.27 -4.76 -0.16
CA SER A 81 -16.78 -5.42 -1.36
C SER A 81 -17.33 -4.36 -2.29
N TYR A 82 -16.82 -4.34 -3.51
CA TYR A 82 -17.26 -3.47 -4.58
C TYR A 82 -18.24 -4.17 -5.52
N LEU A 83 -18.73 -3.42 -6.49
CA LEU A 83 -19.50 -3.97 -7.61
C LEU A 83 -18.64 -4.98 -8.40
N ALA A 84 -19.30 -5.87 -9.11
CA ALA A 84 -18.70 -6.91 -9.95
C ALA A 84 -17.83 -7.94 -9.19
N GLY A 85 -18.09 -8.17 -7.89
CA GLY A 85 -17.39 -9.18 -7.11
C GLY A 85 -15.96 -8.82 -6.73
N ILE A 86 -15.53 -7.58 -6.97
CA ILE A 86 -14.21 -7.11 -6.53
C ILE A 86 -14.23 -6.94 -5.01
N THR A 87 -13.31 -7.60 -4.35
CA THR A 87 -13.14 -7.47 -2.90
C THR A 87 -11.70 -7.08 -2.58
N HIS A 88 -11.52 -6.11 -1.73
CA HIS A 88 -10.21 -5.84 -1.17
C HIS A 88 -10.25 -5.81 0.35
N GLY A 89 -9.14 -6.11 0.96
CA GLY A 89 -9.01 -6.08 2.39
C GLY A 89 -7.63 -5.65 2.84
N VAL A 90 -7.60 -5.20 4.07
CA VAL A 90 -6.42 -4.69 4.74
C VAL A 90 -6.33 -5.33 6.11
N LEU A 91 -5.16 -5.80 6.45
CA LEU A 91 -4.77 -6.21 7.79
C LEU A 91 -3.55 -5.40 8.19
N THR A 92 -3.66 -4.64 9.26
CA THR A 92 -2.57 -3.84 9.80
C THR A 92 -2.36 -4.19 11.26
N TYR A 93 -1.12 -4.38 11.65
CA TYR A 93 -0.72 -4.55 13.04
C TYR A 93 0.39 -3.56 13.36
N GLY A 94 0.35 -2.97 14.53
CA GLY A 94 1.39 -2.09 15.01
C GLY A 94 1.64 -2.27 16.49
N THR A 95 2.87 -2.07 16.89
CA THR A 95 3.29 -2.15 18.29
C THR A 95 4.34 -1.10 18.62
N ARG A 96 4.27 -0.60 19.82
CA ARG A 96 5.29 0.28 20.38
C ARG A 96 6.37 -0.58 21.05
N MET A 97 7.61 -0.46 20.58
CA MET A 97 8.78 -1.22 21.09
C MET A 97 9.60 -0.44 22.11
N GLY A 98 9.37 0.87 22.21
CA GLY A 98 10.14 1.74 23.11
C GLY A 98 9.59 3.16 23.16
N PRO A 99 10.27 4.08 23.84
CA PRO A 99 9.78 5.46 23.96
C PRO A 99 9.53 6.17 22.63
N SER A 100 10.37 5.88 21.62
CA SER A 100 10.29 6.50 20.28
C SER A 100 10.32 5.48 19.15
N ASN A 101 10.30 4.17 19.45
CA ASN A 101 10.42 3.11 18.47
C ASN A 101 9.09 2.40 18.30
N PHE A 102 8.66 2.28 17.06
CA PHE A 102 7.43 1.61 16.66
C PHE A 102 7.74 0.62 15.54
N ALA A 103 7.04 -0.50 15.52
CA ALA A 103 7.05 -1.46 14.43
C ALA A 103 5.63 -1.71 13.94
N GLY A 104 5.46 -1.82 12.63
CA GLY A 104 4.16 -2.11 12.03
C GLY A 104 4.29 -3.01 10.82
N LEU A 105 3.26 -3.81 10.60
CA LEU A 105 3.06 -4.64 9.42
C LEU A 105 1.73 -4.23 8.79
N HIS A 106 1.76 -4.01 7.48
CA HIS A 106 0.58 -3.72 6.70
C HIS A 106 0.49 -4.70 5.54
N LEU A 107 -0.62 -5.40 5.46
CA LEU A 107 -0.94 -6.35 4.40
C LEU A 107 -2.18 -5.84 3.68
N PHE A 108 -2.09 -5.79 2.36
CA PHE A 108 -3.20 -5.45 1.47
C PHE A 108 -3.44 -6.62 0.53
N TYR A 109 -4.69 -6.99 0.34
CA TYR A 109 -5.07 -7.96 -0.68
C TYR A 109 -6.20 -7.41 -1.55
N LEU A 110 -6.17 -7.79 -2.80
CA LEU A 110 -7.16 -7.44 -3.80
C LEU A 110 -7.58 -8.72 -4.53
N ASP A 111 -8.84 -9.05 -4.45
CA ASP A 111 -9.46 -10.13 -5.20
C ASP A 111 -10.27 -9.51 -6.34
N LEU A 112 -9.84 -9.80 -7.55
CA LEU A 112 -10.52 -9.42 -8.78
C LEU A 112 -11.25 -10.67 -9.28
N SER A 113 -12.50 -10.84 -8.89
CA SER A 113 -13.36 -11.85 -9.51
C SER A 113 -13.61 -11.44 -10.96
N LEU A 114 -12.71 -11.90 -11.84
CA LEU A 114 -12.93 -11.77 -13.27
C LEU A 114 -14.12 -12.63 -13.64
N ILE A 115 -15.22 -11.98 -14.02
CA ILE A 115 -16.33 -12.67 -14.65
C ILE A 115 -15.79 -13.29 -15.93
N HIS A 116 -15.68 -14.60 -15.94
CA HIS A 116 -15.46 -15.33 -17.18
C HIS A 116 -16.71 -15.16 -18.04
N ILE A 117 -16.60 -14.27 -19.01
CA ILE A 117 -17.60 -14.15 -20.08
C ILE A 117 -17.27 -15.20 -21.12
#